data_ef5469108fdf308f9a5bd4e0febdc861
#
_entry.id   ef5469108fdf308f9a5bd4e0febdc861
#
_cell.length_a   1.000
_cell.length_b   1.000
_cell.length_c   1.000
_cell.angle_alpha   90.00
_cell.angle_beta   90.00
_cell.angle_gamma   90.00
#
_symmetry.space_group_name_H-M   'P 1'
#
loop_
_entity.id
_entity.type
_entity.pdbx_description
1 polymer ?
#
loop_
_entity_poly.entity_id
_entity_poly.type
_entity_poly.pdbx_seq_one_letter_code
_entity_poly.pdbx_strand_id
1 'polypeptide(L)'
;MDPMIGQALGHYRIEAKLGEGGMGVVYRAFDTHLDRPVAIKILRADANTSPERKRRFVQEAKAASALNHPNIIHIYDISSSGDTDFIAMEFVAGKTLHQLIGKNDLPLRDTLKYSIQIADALARAHSAGIVHRDLKPANIIIDEDGRVKLLDFGLAKLTEKTVDSEAATATMAAEDAPLTEEGSIVGTVAYMSPEQAEGRKVDARSDIFSFGSVLYEMVTGRRPFEGATKMSTITAILQKEPPPPGGLAPNLPAELEKIILRCLRKDRDRRTQHMDDVKLTLEELRDDSASGKRSLASKGSDQAPARDSDSVKTAKPEEPPALVRKLFGSAGSKPYRLWEILHIKICLRCVLLVYLAWRFKNVTSGTWSLALFFAILFCGTIQSIMAAVLLFAGSMDREFLRSEARKFAPWLRAFGLANGALAISMAVWMAEGHTILAALIAFLGIAIGVTALTLKPVMDRAAIYDSNR
;
A
#
# COMPACT_ATOMS: atom_id res chain seq x y z
N MET A 1 -5.40 -27.01 37.92
CA MET A 1 -5.39 -25.52 38.00
C MET A 1 -4.08 -25.05 37.35
N ASP A 2 -4.12 -24.02 36.55
CA ASP A 2 -2.89 -23.40 35.97
C ASP A 2 -2.06 -22.80 37.13
N PRO A 3 -0.77 -23.18 37.25
CA PRO A 3 0.06 -22.79 38.39
C PRO A 3 0.33 -21.29 38.48
N MET A 4 0.11 -20.55 37.41
CA MET A 4 0.33 -19.09 37.34
C MET A 4 -0.84 -18.29 37.94
N ILE A 5 -2.05 -18.86 38.02
CA ILE A 5 -3.22 -18.15 38.55
C ILE A 5 -3.03 -17.88 40.02
N GLY A 6 -3.21 -16.61 40.42
CA GLY A 6 -2.99 -16.13 41.80
C GLY A 6 -1.56 -15.66 42.07
N GLN A 7 -0.59 -15.93 41.18
CA GLN A 7 0.77 -15.43 41.32
C GLN A 7 0.90 -13.95 40.90
N ALA A 8 1.96 -13.30 41.39
CA ALA A 8 2.34 -11.96 41.01
C ALA A 8 3.59 -11.98 40.08
N LEU A 9 3.51 -11.27 38.98
CA LEU A 9 4.63 -10.95 38.10
C LEU A 9 4.94 -9.46 38.26
N GLY A 10 5.92 -9.12 39.10
CA GLY A 10 6.13 -7.73 39.52
C GLY A 10 4.90 -7.18 40.25
N HIS A 11 4.29 -6.13 39.74
CA HIS A 11 3.07 -5.54 40.25
C HIS A 11 1.78 -6.03 39.58
N TYR A 12 1.86 -7.03 38.70
CA TYR A 12 0.72 -7.62 37.99
C TYR A 12 0.27 -8.91 38.69
N ARG A 13 -0.96 -8.95 39.17
CA ARG A 13 -1.57 -10.15 39.79
C ARG A 13 -2.33 -10.94 38.70
N ILE A 14 -1.92 -12.17 38.44
CA ILE A 14 -2.55 -13.05 37.44
C ILE A 14 -3.92 -13.54 37.96
N GLU A 15 -4.97 -13.34 37.15
CA GLU A 15 -6.34 -13.67 37.52
C GLU A 15 -6.90 -14.89 36.79
N ALA A 16 -6.67 -14.95 35.45
CA ALA A 16 -7.22 -16.00 34.61
C ALA A 16 -6.39 -16.22 33.37
N LYS A 17 -6.38 -17.45 32.83
CA LYS A 17 -5.81 -17.75 31.53
C LYS A 17 -6.79 -17.34 30.43
N LEU A 18 -6.33 -16.54 29.46
CA LEU A 18 -7.09 -16.10 28.29
C LEU A 18 -6.88 -17.02 27.09
N GLY A 19 -5.65 -17.52 26.92
CA GLY A 19 -5.32 -18.37 25.78
C GLY A 19 -3.88 -18.87 25.85
N GLU A 20 -3.60 -19.89 25.03
CA GLU A 20 -2.26 -20.46 24.84
C GLU A 20 -2.00 -20.65 23.35
N GLY A 21 -0.77 -20.41 22.93
CA GLY A 21 -0.35 -20.57 21.53
C GLY A 21 1.13 -20.90 21.44
N GLY A 22 1.63 -21.05 20.21
CA GLY A 22 3.04 -21.37 19.95
C GLY A 22 4.05 -20.35 20.52
N MET A 23 3.63 -19.12 20.77
CA MET A 23 4.48 -18.01 21.25
C MET A 23 4.42 -17.79 22.76
N GLY A 24 3.56 -18.49 23.49
CA GLY A 24 3.40 -18.32 24.92
C GLY A 24 1.96 -18.44 25.40
N VAL A 25 1.76 -18.06 26.66
CA VAL A 25 0.44 -18.07 27.31
C VAL A 25 0.03 -16.65 27.61
N VAL A 26 -1.22 -16.32 27.34
CA VAL A 26 -1.80 -15.00 27.63
C VAL A 26 -2.74 -15.12 28.82
N TYR A 27 -2.55 -14.26 29.80
CA TYR A 27 -3.36 -14.20 31.03
C TYR A 27 -4.04 -12.84 31.14
N ARG A 28 -5.23 -12.83 31.71
CA ARG A 28 -5.80 -11.64 32.32
C ARG A 28 -5.10 -11.44 33.66
N ALA A 29 -4.69 -10.21 33.94
CA ALA A 29 -4.07 -9.81 35.19
C ALA A 29 -4.61 -8.45 35.63
N PHE A 30 -4.36 -8.11 36.89
CA PHE A 30 -4.68 -6.82 37.48
C PHE A 30 -3.38 -6.07 37.78
N ASP A 31 -3.25 -4.87 37.23
CA ASP A 31 -2.18 -3.93 37.52
C ASP A 31 -2.49 -3.25 38.86
N THR A 32 -1.74 -3.61 39.90
CA THR A 32 -1.96 -3.11 41.25
C THR A 32 -1.43 -1.70 41.49
N HIS A 33 -0.63 -1.15 40.57
CA HIS A 33 -0.15 0.25 40.60
C HIS A 33 -1.14 1.23 40.00
N LEU A 34 -1.84 0.82 38.93
CA LEU A 34 -2.74 1.68 38.16
C LEU A 34 -4.22 1.26 38.30
N ASP A 35 -4.52 0.29 39.17
CA ASP A 35 -5.86 -0.21 39.46
C ASP A 35 -6.70 -0.54 38.21
N ARG A 36 -6.11 -1.30 37.26
CA ARG A 36 -6.78 -1.63 36.01
C ARG A 36 -6.51 -3.06 35.55
N PRO A 37 -7.45 -3.67 34.80
CA PRO A 37 -7.19 -4.94 34.11
C PRO A 37 -6.18 -4.78 33.00
N VAL A 38 -5.30 -5.77 32.82
CA VAL A 38 -4.31 -5.85 31.74
C VAL A 38 -4.27 -7.28 31.19
N ALA A 39 -3.72 -7.45 29.99
CA ALA A 39 -3.35 -8.74 29.45
C ALA A 39 -1.83 -8.92 29.59
N ILE A 40 -1.42 -10.06 30.14
CA ILE A 40 -0.01 -10.44 30.30
C ILE A 40 0.29 -11.60 29.39
N LYS A 41 1.18 -11.41 28.43
CA LYS A 41 1.69 -12.46 27.56
C LYS A 41 3.03 -12.94 28.10
N ILE A 42 3.05 -14.15 28.63
CA ILE A 42 4.27 -14.80 29.11
C ILE A 42 4.91 -15.51 27.92
N LEU A 43 6.20 -15.26 27.73
CA LEU A 43 6.98 -15.88 26.66
C LEU A 43 7.47 -17.26 27.09
N ARG A 44 7.43 -18.24 26.19
CA ARG A 44 8.03 -19.54 26.48
C ARG A 44 9.55 -19.38 26.56
N ALA A 45 10.11 -19.78 27.67
CA ALA A 45 11.53 -19.94 27.86
C ALA A 45 11.98 -21.23 27.15
N ASP A 46 12.18 -21.16 25.83
CA ASP A 46 12.87 -22.26 25.15
C ASP A 46 14.33 -22.27 25.61
N ALA A 47 14.81 -23.40 26.13
CA ALA A 47 16.17 -23.57 26.66
C ALA A 47 17.29 -23.21 25.66
N ASN A 48 16.95 -22.99 24.39
CA ASN A 48 17.83 -22.62 23.27
C ASN A 48 17.66 -21.17 22.78
N THR A 49 16.97 -20.30 23.53
CA THR A 49 16.75 -18.92 23.08
C THR A 49 18.05 -18.12 23.19
N SER A 50 18.69 -17.83 22.05
CA SER A 50 19.92 -17.03 22.03
C SER A 50 19.68 -15.61 22.56
N PRO A 51 20.66 -14.98 23.25
CA PRO A 51 20.55 -13.60 23.71
C PRO A 51 20.21 -12.61 22.60
N GLU A 52 20.58 -12.90 21.36
CA GLU A 52 20.26 -12.10 20.19
C GLU A 52 18.77 -12.17 19.81
N ARG A 53 18.13 -13.32 19.96
CA ARG A 53 16.69 -13.47 19.77
C ARG A 53 15.92 -12.64 20.78
N LYS A 54 16.31 -12.70 22.05
CA LYS A 54 15.71 -11.88 23.13
C LYS A 54 15.83 -10.38 22.83
N ARG A 55 17.02 -9.92 22.40
CA ARG A 55 17.25 -8.51 22.04
C ARG A 55 16.36 -8.07 20.86
N ARG A 56 16.26 -8.86 19.81
CA ARG A 56 15.40 -8.55 18.64
C ARG A 56 13.93 -8.48 19.05
N PHE A 57 13.46 -9.45 19.83
CA PHE A 57 12.10 -9.45 20.36
C PHE A 57 11.78 -8.16 21.14
N VAL A 58 12.66 -7.76 22.07
CA VAL A 58 12.48 -6.52 22.84
C VAL A 58 12.50 -5.28 21.93
N GLN A 59 13.37 -5.24 20.91
CA GLN A 59 13.40 -4.12 19.96
C GLN A 59 12.10 -4.01 19.15
N GLU A 60 11.55 -5.13 18.71
CA GLU A 60 10.29 -5.16 17.96
C GLU A 60 9.10 -4.82 18.81
N ALA A 61 9.04 -5.34 20.04
CA ALA A 61 8.01 -4.95 20.97
C ALA A 61 8.08 -3.44 21.31
N LYS A 62 9.28 -2.86 21.41
CA LYS A 62 9.47 -1.41 21.53
C LYS A 62 9.00 -0.65 20.29
N ALA A 63 9.28 -1.15 19.09
CA ALA A 63 8.79 -0.52 17.87
C ALA A 63 7.25 -0.56 17.80
N ALA A 64 6.64 -1.71 18.13
CA ALA A 64 5.19 -1.84 18.22
C ALA A 64 4.57 -0.96 19.31
N SER A 65 5.23 -0.79 20.45
CA SER A 65 4.75 0.08 21.55
C SER A 65 4.73 1.57 21.16
N ALA A 66 5.51 1.98 20.17
CA ALA A 66 5.50 3.35 19.65
C ALA A 66 4.28 3.64 18.75
N LEU A 67 3.52 2.61 18.34
CA LEU A 67 2.31 2.79 17.56
C LEU A 67 1.17 3.24 18.48
N ASN A 68 0.72 4.47 18.32
CA ASN A 68 -0.47 4.99 18.97
C ASN A 68 -1.61 5.07 17.95
N HIS A 69 -2.58 4.17 18.06
CA HIS A 69 -3.74 4.10 17.17
C HIS A 69 -4.92 3.42 17.87
N PRO A 70 -6.16 3.89 17.71
CA PRO A 70 -7.33 3.33 18.41
C PRO A 70 -7.59 1.85 18.11
N ASN A 71 -7.18 1.39 16.91
CA ASN A 71 -7.39 0.02 16.48
C ASN A 71 -6.13 -0.87 16.60
N ILE A 72 -5.09 -0.42 17.30
CA ILE A 72 -3.90 -1.21 17.65
C ILE A 72 -3.87 -1.41 19.17
N ILE A 73 -3.48 -2.60 19.61
CA ILE A 73 -3.31 -2.88 21.03
C ILE A 73 -2.18 -2.05 21.62
N HIS A 74 -2.41 -1.44 22.80
CA HIS A 74 -1.34 -0.72 23.50
C HIS A 74 -0.48 -1.68 24.30
N ILE A 75 0.83 -1.64 24.11
CA ILE A 75 1.81 -2.30 24.97
C ILE A 75 2.17 -1.33 26.09
N TYR A 76 1.97 -1.76 27.33
CA TYR A 76 2.23 -0.93 28.50
C TYR A 76 3.62 -1.13 29.08
N ASP A 77 4.10 -2.40 29.08
CA ASP A 77 5.40 -2.73 29.64
C ASP A 77 5.98 -3.99 29.00
N ILE A 78 7.31 -4.08 28.97
CA ILE A 78 8.07 -5.25 28.55
C ILE A 78 9.09 -5.50 29.65
N SER A 79 8.85 -6.52 30.47
CA SER A 79 9.58 -6.73 31.72
C SER A 79 9.91 -8.19 31.96
N SER A 80 10.70 -8.44 33.00
CA SER A 80 11.08 -9.77 33.46
C SER A 80 10.86 -9.88 34.95
N SER A 81 10.34 -11.01 35.42
CA SER A 81 10.21 -11.34 36.84
C SER A 81 10.83 -12.72 37.08
N GLY A 82 11.99 -12.75 37.79
CA GLY A 82 12.84 -13.94 37.81
C GLY A 82 13.27 -14.33 36.40
N ASP A 83 13.08 -15.59 36.05
CA ASP A 83 13.40 -16.12 34.69
C ASP A 83 12.26 -15.98 33.69
N THR A 84 11.16 -15.31 34.06
CA THR A 84 9.97 -15.16 33.20
C THR A 84 9.93 -13.82 32.54
N ASP A 85 10.08 -13.80 31.21
CA ASP A 85 9.88 -12.61 30.39
C ASP A 85 8.41 -12.48 30.02
N PHE A 86 7.87 -11.27 30.09
CA PHE A 86 6.46 -11.02 29.78
C PHE A 86 6.24 -9.64 29.15
N ILE A 87 5.12 -9.52 28.44
CA ILE A 87 4.61 -8.25 27.92
C ILE A 87 3.28 -7.95 28.62
N ALA A 88 3.18 -6.77 29.23
CA ALA A 88 1.93 -6.22 29.72
C ALA A 88 1.30 -5.32 28.64
N MET A 89 0.03 -5.56 28.34
CA MET A 89 -0.68 -4.85 27.28
C MET A 89 -2.14 -4.59 27.67
N GLU A 90 -2.82 -3.79 26.89
CA GLU A 90 -4.24 -3.48 26.99
C GLU A 90 -5.06 -4.78 27.06
N PHE A 91 -5.93 -4.88 28.07
CA PHE A 91 -6.95 -5.92 28.11
C PHE A 91 -8.19 -5.44 27.35
N VAL A 92 -8.57 -6.16 26.32
CA VAL A 92 -9.76 -5.86 25.50
C VAL A 92 -10.85 -6.88 25.80
N ALA A 93 -11.95 -6.41 26.40
CA ALA A 93 -13.14 -7.22 26.56
C ALA A 93 -13.85 -7.35 25.22
N GLY A 94 -13.94 -8.56 24.66
CA GLY A 94 -14.53 -8.78 23.35
C GLY A 94 -14.36 -10.19 22.84
N LYS A 95 -14.67 -10.40 21.56
CA LYS A 95 -14.50 -11.67 20.86
C LYS A 95 -13.47 -11.52 19.76
N THR A 96 -12.72 -12.58 19.48
CA THR A 96 -11.87 -12.59 18.30
C THR A 96 -12.73 -12.62 17.03
N LEU A 97 -12.20 -12.04 15.95
CA LEU A 97 -12.86 -12.10 14.65
C LEU A 97 -13.07 -13.57 14.22
N HIS A 98 -12.15 -14.46 14.59
CA HIS A 98 -12.30 -15.91 14.37
C HIS A 98 -13.56 -16.48 15.05
N GLN A 99 -13.85 -16.06 16.28
CA GLN A 99 -15.06 -16.47 16.99
C GLN A 99 -16.34 -15.88 16.40
N LEU A 100 -16.25 -14.68 15.81
CA LEU A 100 -17.38 -14.00 15.19
C LEU A 100 -17.74 -14.59 13.81
N ILE A 101 -16.75 -14.90 12.99
CA ILE A 101 -16.96 -15.56 11.69
C ILE A 101 -17.56 -16.96 11.93
N GLY A 102 -17.01 -17.73 12.90
CA GLY A 102 -17.49 -19.07 13.20
C GLY A 102 -17.54 -19.96 11.95
N LYS A 103 -18.77 -20.44 11.60
CA LYS A 103 -19.03 -21.21 10.37
C LYS A 103 -19.86 -20.43 9.32
N ASN A 104 -20.21 -19.18 9.61
CA ASN A 104 -21.05 -18.34 8.77
C ASN A 104 -20.30 -17.08 8.35
N ASP A 105 -20.70 -16.50 7.22
CA ASP A 105 -20.26 -15.18 6.80
C ASP A 105 -20.77 -14.08 7.75
N LEU A 106 -20.04 -12.96 7.79
CA LEU A 106 -20.48 -11.77 8.51
C LEU A 106 -21.42 -10.92 7.63
N PRO A 107 -22.40 -10.24 8.25
CA PRO A 107 -23.18 -9.24 7.54
C PRO A 107 -22.29 -8.22 6.83
N LEU A 108 -22.64 -7.83 5.59
CA LEU A 108 -21.84 -6.90 4.79
C LEU A 108 -21.52 -5.60 5.54
N ARG A 109 -22.49 -5.07 6.30
CA ARG A 109 -22.31 -3.86 7.12
C ARG A 109 -21.18 -4.02 8.13
N ASP A 110 -21.14 -5.14 8.84
CA ASP A 110 -20.12 -5.40 9.87
C ASP A 110 -18.77 -5.73 9.22
N THR A 111 -18.81 -6.47 8.11
CA THR A 111 -17.62 -6.72 7.29
C THR A 111 -16.96 -5.41 6.86
N LEU A 112 -17.69 -4.46 6.30
CA LEU A 112 -17.16 -3.17 5.90
C LEU A 112 -16.68 -2.35 7.12
N LYS A 113 -17.47 -2.31 8.21
CA LYS A 113 -17.11 -1.62 9.45
C LYS A 113 -15.77 -2.11 10.02
N TYR A 114 -15.57 -3.41 10.09
CA TYR A 114 -14.35 -3.99 10.66
C TYR A 114 -13.18 -3.90 9.70
N SER A 115 -13.40 -4.16 8.41
CA SER A 115 -12.34 -4.11 7.39
C SER A 115 -11.73 -2.71 7.26
N ILE A 116 -12.52 -1.65 7.33
CA ILE A 116 -12.03 -0.26 7.31
C ILE A 116 -11.12 0.00 8.50
N GLN A 117 -11.50 -0.43 9.70
CA GLN A 117 -10.72 -0.25 10.92
C GLN A 117 -9.41 -1.06 10.90
N ILE A 118 -9.44 -2.29 10.37
CA ILE A 118 -8.25 -3.12 10.18
C ILE A 118 -7.30 -2.45 9.18
N ALA A 119 -7.84 -1.96 8.05
CA ALA A 119 -7.06 -1.27 7.02
C ALA A 119 -6.41 0.01 7.56
N ASP A 120 -7.13 0.80 8.37
CA ASP A 120 -6.63 2.01 9.02
C ASP A 120 -5.45 1.71 9.97
N ALA A 121 -5.60 0.68 10.81
CA ALA A 121 -4.54 0.24 11.70
C ALA A 121 -3.28 -0.25 10.96
N LEU A 122 -3.46 -1.03 9.89
CA LEU A 122 -2.34 -1.51 9.06
C LEU A 122 -1.67 -0.37 8.31
N ALA A 123 -2.43 0.57 7.74
CA ALA A 123 -1.89 1.77 7.08
C ALA A 123 -1.02 2.59 8.04
N ARG A 124 -1.49 2.80 9.29
CA ARG A 124 -0.73 3.47 10.34
C ARG A 124 0.57 2.75 10.67
N ALA A 125 0.54 1.42 10.80
CA ALA A 125 1.73 0.62 11.07
C ALA A 125 2.73 0.69 9.89
N HIS A 126 2.24 0.54 8.66
CA HIS A 126 3.05 0.60 7.44
C HIS A 126 3.71 1.97 7.26
N SER A 127 3.02 3.07 7.58
CA SER A 127 3.61 4.42 7.54
C SER A 127 4.75 4.61 8.55
N ALA A 128 4.75 3.83 9.64
CA ALA A 128 5.84 3.78 10.62
C ALA A 128 6.94 2.74 10.27
N GLY A 129 6.86 2.10 9.09
CA GLY A 129 7.79 1.06 8.66
C GLY A 129 7.60 -0.29 9.36
N ILE A 130 6.47 -0.50 10.05
CA ILE A 130 6.18 -1.72 10.80
C ILE A 130 5.22 -2.60 9.98
N VAL A 131 5.59 -3.86 9.78
CA VAL A 131 4.80 -4.89 9.08
C VAL A 131 4.27 -5.87 10.11
N HIS A 132 2.98 -6.20 10.04
CA HIS A 132 2.32 -7.08 11.03
C HIS A 132 2.77 -8.53 10.94
N ARG A 133 2.92 -9.08 9.72
CA ARG A 133 3.45 -10.43 9.39
C ARG A 133 2.63 -11.63 9.88
N ASP A 134 1.69 -11.48 10.78
CA ASP A 134 0.84 -12.56 11.31
C ASP A 134 -0.63 -12.13 11.42
N LEU A 135 -1.12 -11.40 10.43
CA LEU A 135 -2.52 -10.98 10.38
C LEU A 135 -3.41 -12.19 10.11
N LYS A 136 -4.33 -12.45 11.04
CA LYS A 136 -5.32 -13.54 10.99
C LYS A 136 -6.50 -13.21 11.91
N PRO A 137 -7.68 -13.83 11.73
CA PRO A 137 -8.86 -13.53 12.53
C PRO A 137 -8.66 -13.74 14.05
N ALA A 138 -7.76 -14.63 14.45
CA ALA A 138 -7.45 -14.86 15.86
C ALA A 138 -6.67 -13.69 16.52
N ASN A 139 -5.96 -12.88 15.71
CA ASN A 139 -5.20 -11.72 16.16
C ASN A 139 -5.99 -10.40 16.03
N ILE A 140 -7.30 -10.48 15.86
CA ILE A 140 -8.21 -9.34 15.73
C ILE A 140 -9.32 -9.51 16.76
N ILE A 141 -9.41 -8.59 17.72
CA ILE A 141 -10.49 -8.56 18.70
C ILE A 141 -11.50 -7.48 18.29
N ILE A 142 -12.78 -7.79 18.44
CA ILE A 142 -13.89 -6.86 18.31
C ILE A 142 -14.48 -6.68 19.70
N ASP A 143 -14.47 -5.45 20.22
CA ASP A 143 -15.06 -5.11 21.50
C ASP A 143 -16.59 -5.02 21.41
N GLU A 144 -17.26 -4.78 22.55
CA GLU A 144 -18.73 -4.69 22.65
C GLU A 144 -19.30 -3.50 21.85
N ASP A 145 -18.52 -2.44 21.62
CA ASP A 145 -18.88 -1.26 20.82
C ASP A 145 -18.64 -1.50 19.31
N GLY A 146 -18.09 -2.65 18.93
CA GLY A 146 -17.70 -3.00 17.57
C GLY A 146 -16.48 -2.24 17.10
N ARG A 147 -15.54 -1.94 18.01
CA ARG A 147 -14.20 -1.42 17.68
C ARG A 147 -13.25 -2.58 17.49
N VAL A 148 -12.41 -2.46 16.48
CA VAL A 148 -11.35 -3.43 16.19
C VAL A 148 -10.12 -3.11 17.02
N LYS A 149 -9.46 -4.15 17.54
CA LYS A 149 -8.11 -4.10 18.10
C LYS A 149 -7.23 -5.16 17.45
N LEU A 150 -6.20 -4.72 16.73
CA LEU A 150 -5.16 -5.59 16.20
C LEU A 150 -4.17 -5.97 17.30
N LEU A 151 -3.91 -7.27 17.42
CA LEU A 151 -2.98 -7.86 18.39
C LEU A 151 -1.68 -8.26 17.67
N ASP A 152 -0.63 -8.46 18.44
CA ASP A 152 0.58 -9.24 18.08
C ASP A 152 1.19 -8.87 16.72
N PHE A 153 1.65 -7.62 16.57
CA PHE A 153 2.53 -7.27 15.46
C PHE A 153 3.77 -8.15 15.49
N GLY A 154 3.83 -9.10 14.60
CA GLY A 154 4.87 -10.06 14.19
C GLY A 154 6.12 -10.34 15.04
N LEU A 155 6.04 -10.09 16.35
CA LEU A 155 7.12 -10.15 17.33
C LEU A 155 7.95 -11.44 17.31
N ALA A 156 7.45 -12.51 16.69
CA ALA A 156 8.09 -13.82 16.75
C ALA A 156 8.62 -14.34 15.40
N LYS A 157 8.16 -13.83 14.25
CA LYS A 157 8.58 -14.39 12.95
C LYS A 157 9.95 -13.92 12.44
N LEU A 158 10.57 -12.93 13.09
CA LEU A 158 11.96 -12.53 12.80
C LEU A 158 12.98 -13.44 13.48
N THR A 159 12.55 -14.27 14.42
CA THR A 159 13.38 -15.25 15.11
C THR A 159 13.79 -16.43 14.21
N GLU A 160 13.02 -16.74 13.16
CA GLU A 160 13.26 -17.89 12.29
C GLU A 160 14.24 -17.64 11.12
N LYS A 161 14.71 -16.40 10.89
CA LYS A 161 15.44 -16.04 9.64
C LYS A 161 16.97 -15.92 9.75
N THR A 162 17.64 -16.59 10.68
CA THR A 162 19.10 -16.72 10.62
C THR A 162 19.57 -18.12 11.01
N VAL A 163 18.94 -19.13 10.44
CA VAL A 163 19.59 -20.45 10.29
C VAL A 163 19.90 -20.58 8.80
N ASP A 164 21.16 -20.80 8.49
CA ASP A 164 21.71 -20.97 7.15
C ASP A 164 20.76 -21.76 6.24
N SER A 165 20.67 -21.34 4.98
CA SER A 165 19.75 -21.85 3.97
C SER A 165 19.80 -23.38 3.72
N GLU A 166 20.72 -24.09 4.31
CA GLU A 166 20.82 -25.56 4.27
C GLU A 166 20.10 -26.26 5.44
N ALA A 167 19.90 -25.58 6.59
CA ALA A 167 19.19 -26.16 7.74
C ALA A 167 17.67 -25.97 7.67
N ALA A 168 17.17 -25.01 6.88
CA ALA A 168 15.72 -24.75 6.74
C ALA A 168 14.96 -25.93 6.11
N THR A 169 15.61 -26.73 5.26
CA THR A 169 15.02 -27.93 4.65
C THR A 169 14.95 -29.10 5.63
N ALA A 170 15.88 -29.18 6.60
CA ALA A 170 15.92 -30.24 7.60
C ALA A 170 14.93 -29.99 8.77
N THR A 171 14.69 -28.74 9.16
CA THR A 171 13.76 -28.41 10.25
C THR A 171 12.28 -28.55 9.83
N MET A 172 11.97 -28.41 8.53
CA MET A 172 10.63 -28.71 8.00
C MET A 172 10.28 -30.21 8.00
N ALA A 173 11.29 -31.06 8.03
CA ALA A 173 11.11 -32.53 8.04
C ALA A 173 11.04 -33.14 9.46
N ALA A 174 11.41 -32.38 10.51
CA ALA A 174 11.50 -32.92 11.87
C ALA A 174 10.27 -32.62 12.75
N GLU A 175 9.26 -31.89 12.27
CA GLU A 175 8.02 -31.63 13.00
C GLU A 175 6.83 -32.50 12.56
N ASP A 176 7.08 -33.74 12.17
CA ASP A 176 6.07 -34.81 12.14
C ASP A 176 5.88 -35.42 13.53
N ALA A 177 5.71 -34.60 14.57
CA ALA A 177 5.21 -35.07 15.85
C ALA A 177 3.69 -35.23 15.78
N PRO A 178 3.11 -36.34 16.30
CA PRO A 178 1.69 -36.64 16.17
C PRO A 178 0.85 -35.55 16.87
N LEU A 179 -0.09 -34.98 16.09
CA LEU A 179 -1.10 -34.04 16.46
C LEU A 179 -1.89 -34.47 17.70
N THR A 180 -1.76 -33.71 18.78
CA THR A 180 -2.79 -33.65 19.83
C THR A 180 -3.39 -32.25 19.83
N GLU A 181 -4.68 -32.21 19.54
CA GLU A 181 -5.63 -31.10 19.44
C GLU A 181 -5.87 -30.53 18.04
N GLU A 182 -7.03 -30.93 17.52
CA GLU A 182 -7.60 -30.47 16.24
C GLU A 182 -7.71 -28.95 16.22
N GLY A 183 -7.01 -28.29 15.29
CA GLY A 183 -7.32 -26.92 14.86
C GLY A 183 -6.22 -25.87 14.99
N SER A 184 -5.18 -26.03 15.83
CA SER A 184 -4.29 -24.90 16.21
C SER A 184 -3.14 -24.60 15.24
N ILE A 185 -2.49 -25.61 14.64
CA ILE A 185 -1.28 -25.39 13.83
C ILE A 185 -1.60 -25.21 12.33
N VAL A 186 -2.63 -25.89 11.82
CA VAL A 186 -3.06 -25.75 10.41
C VAL A 186 -3.65 -24.37 10.14
N GLY A 187 -4.26 -23.71 11.14
CA GLY A 187 -4.91 -22.41 11.01
C GLY A 187 -3.99 -21.23 10.69
N THR A 188 -2.77 -21.22 11.18
CA THR A 188 -1.85 -20.06 11.03
C THR A 188 -1.28 -19.92 9.62
N VAL A 189 -1.08 -21.02 8.91
CA VAL A 189 -0.48 -21.03 7.57
C VAL A 189 -1.42 -20.46 6.51
N ALA A 190 -2.74 -20.62 6.68
CA ALA A 190 -3.75 -20.25 5.68
C ALA A 190 -3.81 -18.74 5.31
N TYR A 191 -3.21 -17.87 6.13
CA TYR A 191 -3.18 -16.42 5.91
C TYR A 191 -1.81 -15.91 5.48
N MET A 192 -0.81 -16.78 5.34
CA MET A 192 0.53 -16.39 4.88
C MET A 192 0.48 -15.88 3.45
N SER A 193 1.28 -14.85 3.17
CA SER A 193 1.51 -14.42 1.80
C SER A 193 2.43 -15.40 1.04
N PRO A 194 2.38 -15.44 -0.31
CA PRO A 194 3.29 -16.27 -1.10
C PRO A 194 4.77 -16.05 -0.76
N GLU A 195 5.19 -14.80 -0.60
CA GLU A 195 6.56 -14.44 -0.22
C GLU A 195 6.95 -14.92 1.19
N GLN A 196 6.01 -14.99 2.12
CA GLN A 196 6.25 -15.62 3.43
C GLN A 196 6.40 -17.12 3.31
N ALA A 197 5.52 -17.76 2.53
CA ALA A 197 5.57 -19.20 2.29
C ALA A 197 6.86 -19.64 1.59
N GLU A 198 7.42 -18.78 0.71
CA GLU A 198 8.70 -19.00 0.03
C GLU A 198 9.93 -18.56 0.85
N GLY A 199 9.74 -18.03 2.05
CA GLY A 199 10.86 -17.51 2.85
C GLY A 199 11.53 -16.25 2.28
N ARG A 200 10.91 -15.54 1.33
CA ARG A 200 11.43 -14.32 0.73
C ARG A 200 11.28 -13.10 1.66
N LYS A 201 11.94 -12.00 1.29
CA LYS A 201 11.81 -10.73 2.03
C LYS A 201 10.36 -10.25 2.05
N VAL A 202 9.85 -10.01 3.26
CA VAL A 202 8.49 -9.56 3.56
C VAL A 202 8.44 -8.03 3.65
N ASP A 203 7.42 -7.41 3.08
CA ASP A 203 7.12 -5.98 3.18
C ASP A 203 5.61 -5.75 3.47
N ALA A 204 5.16 -4.50 3.49
CA ALA A 204 3.77 -4.11 3.76
C ALA A 204 2.73 -4.84 2.87
N ARG A 205 3.11 -5.21 1.65
CA ARG A 205 2.23 -5.93 0.72
C ARG A 205 1.92 -7.36 1.16
N SER A 206 2.72 -7.92 2.06
CA SER A 206 2.40 -9.22 2.67
C SER A 206 1.20 -9.12 3.61
N ASP A 207 1.08 -8.04 4.38
CA ASP A 207 -0.09 -7.80 5.21
C ASP A 207 -1.34 -7.53 4.36
N ILE A 208 -1.19 -6.90 3.18
CA ILE A 208 -2.29 -6.71 2.23
C ILE A 208 -2.83 -8.06 1.73
N PHE A 209 -1.96 -9.02 1.47
CA PHE A 209 -2.40 -10.38 1.11
C PHE A 209 -3.13 -11.07 2.27
N SER A 210 -2.56 -11.01 3.47
CA SER A 210 -3.20 -11.56 4.68
C SER A 210 -4.54 -10.89 4.98
N PHE A 211 -4.64 -9.56 4.80
CA PHE A 211 -5.89 -8.81 4.89
C PHE A 211 -6.92 -9.31 3.86
N GLY A 212 -6.50 -9.51 2.61
CA GLY A 212 -7.35 -10.09 1.57
C GLY A 212 -7.88 -11.48 1.95
N SER A 213 -7.06 -12.30 2.61
CA SER A 213 -7.48 -13.62 3.10
C SER A 213 -8.48 -13.52 4.26
N VAL A 214 -8.28 -12.58 5.18
CA VAL A 214 -9.23 -12.30 6.27
C VAL A 214 -10.56 -11.78 5.71
N LEU A 215 -10.51 -10.82 4.79
CA LEU A 215 -11.70 -10.23 4.17
C LEU A 215 -12.49 -11.28 3.37
N TYR A 216 -11.80 -12.16 2.64
CA TYR A 216 -12.42 -13.28 1.94
C TYR A 216 -13.20 -14.18 2.93
N GLU A 217 -12.58 -14.54 4.07
CA GLU A 217 -13.21 -15.39 5.08
C GLU A 217 -14.39 -14.68 5.75
N MET A 218 -14.30 -13.37 5.99
CA MET A 218 -15.41 -12.59 6.54
C MET A 218 -16.68 -12.62 5.65
N VAL A 219 -16.51 -12.58 4.33
CA VAL A 219 -17.65 -12.54 3.39
C VAL A 219 -18.14 -13.90 2.95
N THR A 220 -17.33 -14.98 3.09
CA THR A 220 -17.69 -16.32 2.61
C THR A 220 -17.81 -17.36 3.71
N GLY A 221 -17.37 -17.07 4.93
CA GLY A 221 -17.22 -18.04 6.02
C GLY A 221 -16.18 -19.13 5.74
N ARG A 222 -15.36 -18.99 4.67
CA ARG A 222 -14.36 -19.97 4.23
C ARG A 222 -13.02 -19.31 3.94
N ARG A 223 -11.95 -20.04 4.12
CA ARG A 223 -10.60 -19.56 3.76
C ARG A 223 -10.40 -19.60 2.25
N PRO A 224 -9.68 -18.64 1.66
CA PRO A 224 -9.38 -18.63 0.22
C PRO A 224 -8.46 -19.76 -0.22
N PHE A 225 -7.58 -20.21 0.69
CA PHE A 225 -6.61 -21.28 0.45
C PHE A 225 -6.67 -22.29 1.59
N GLU A 226 -7.04 -23.52 1.25
CA GLU A 226 -7.18 -24.60 2.21
C GLU A 226 -6.67 -25.92 1.62
N GLY A 227 -6.05 -26.74 2.45
CA GLY A 227 -5.55 -28.05 2.09
C GLY A 227 -5.64 -29.01 3.28
N ALA A 228 -5.64 -30.31 3.02
CA ALA A 228 -5.72 -31.33 4.04
C ALA A 228 -4.49 -31.35 4.98
N THR A 229 -3.37 -30.79 4.54
CA THR A 229 -2.11 -30.70 5.31
C THR A 229 -1.54 -29.29 5.23
N LYS A 230 -0.59 -28.97 6.13
CA LYS A 230 0.18 -27.72 6.10
C LYS A 230 0.83 -27.48 4.73
N MET A 231 1.47 -28.53 4.18
CA MET A 231 2.14 -28.46 2.88
C MET A 231 1.16 -28.25 1.72
N SER A 232 -0.01 -28.91 1.72
CA SER A 232 -1.03 -28.71 0.69
C SER A 232 -1.65 -27.32 0.75
N THR A 233 -1.76 -26.72 1.94
CA THR A 233 -2.20 -25.32 2.11
C THR A 233 -1.14 -24.34 1.56
N ILE A 234 0.15 -24.56 1.85
CA ILE A 234 1.26 -23.78 1.28
C ILE A 234 1.24 -23.86 -0.25
N THR A 235 1.09 -25.06 -0.82
CA THR A 235 0.98 -25.26 -2.27
C THR A 235 -0.20 -24.49 -2.86
N ALA A 236 -1.35 -24.50 -2.17
CA ALA A 236 -2.51 -23.71 -2.59
C ALA A 236 -2.23 -22.21 -2.58
N ILE A 237 -1.56 -21.68 -1.53
CA ILE A 237 -1.15 -20.28 -1.44
C ILE A 237 -0.23 -19.89 -2.60
N LEU A 238 0.70 -20.76 -2.99
CA LEU A 238 1.68 -20.46 -4.02
C LEU A 238 1.12 -20.58 -5.45
N GLN A 239 0.24 -21.57 -5.71
CA GLN A 239 -0.09 -21.99 -7.06
C GLN A 239 -1.56 -21.83 -7.44
N LYS A 240 -2.51 -21.88 -6.47
CA LYS A 240 -3.93 -21.87 -6.79
C LYS A 240 -4.50 -20.44 -6.70
N GLU A 241 -5.34 -20.07 -7.67
CA GLU A 241 -6.18 -18.88 -7.54
C GLU A 241 -7.32 -19.16 -6.55
N PRO A 242 -7.73 -18.17 -5.73
CA PRO A 242 -8.85 -18.36 -4.82
C PRO A 242 -10.15 -18.50 -5.62
N PRO A 243 -11.12 -19.32 -5.17
CA PRO A 243 -12.45 -19.31 -5.75
C PRO A 243 -13.05 -17.91 -5.74
N PRO A 244 -13.81 -17.49 -6.78
CA PRO A 244 -14.46 -16.18 -6.77
C PRO A 244 -15.41 -16.05 -5.57
N PRO A 245 -15.26 -15.02 -4.71
CA PRO A 245 -16.13 -14.84 -3.54
C PRO A 245 -17.61 -14.73 -3.88
N GLY A 246 -17.94 -14.08 -5.02
CA GLY A 246 -19.32 -13.93 -5.48
C GLY A 246 -20.05 -15.26 -5.78
N GLY A 247 -19.30 -16.31 -6.08
CA GLY A 247 -19.86 -17.67 -6.23
C GLY A 247 -20.29 -18.32 -4.91
N LEU A 248 -19.73 -17.87 -3.79
CA LEU A 248 -20.01 -18.37 -2.43
C LEU A 248 -20.96 -17.44 -1.65
N ALA A 249 -20.88 -16.12 -1.93
CA ALA A 249 -21.70 -15.07 -1.32
C ALA A 249 -22.48 -14.32 -2.41
N PRO A 250 -23.70 -14.78 -2.80
CA PRO A 250 -24.42 -14.25 -3.98
C PRO A 250 -24.79 -12.76 -3.91
N ASN A 251 -24.84 -12.20 -2.70
CA ASN A 251 -25.19 -10.78 -2.49
C ASN A 251 -23.95 -9.88 -2.34
N LEU A 252 -22.76 -10.40 -2.61
CA LEU A 252 -21.51 -9.65 -2.47
C LEU A 252 -21.42 -8.55 -3.54
N PRO A 253 -21.18 -7.28 -3.17
CA PRO A 253 -20.92 -6.23 -4.13
C PRO A 253 -19.72 -6.55 -5.02
N ALA A 254 -19.84 -6.35 -6.34
CA ALA A 254 -18.77 -6.65 -7.30
C ALA A 254 -17.47 -5.87 -7.01
N GLU A 255 -17.61 -4.66 -6.46
CA GLU A 255 -16.43 -3.87 -6.06
C GLU A 255 -15.70 -4.50 -4.87
N LEU A 256 -16.42 -5.07 -3.88
CA LEU A 256 -15.78 -5.76 -2.76
C LEU A 256 -15.07 -7.03 -3.23
N GLU A 257 -15.65 -7.78 -4.15
CA GLU A 257 -14.99 -8.92 -4.79
C GLU A 257 -13.70 -8.50 -5.50
N LYS A 258 -13.70 -7.41 -6.24
CA LYS A 258 -12.50 -6.86 -6.91
C LYS A 258 -11.41 -6.47 -5.91
N ILE A 259 -11.77 -5.85 -4.78
CA ILE A 259 -10.82 -5.51 -3.70
C ILE A 259 -10.15 -6.78 -3.18
N ILE A 260 -10.95 -7.80 -2.81
CA ILE A 260 -10.47 -9.08 -2.30
C ILE A 260 -9.49 -9.72 -3.28
N LEU A 261 -9.90 -9.86 -4.55
CA LEU A 261 -9.08 -10.52 -5.57
C LEU A 261 -7.80 -9.73 -5.90
N ARG A 262 -7.81 -8.39 -5.79
CA ARG A 262 -6.60 -7.57 -5.94
C ARG A 262 -5.63 -7.75 -4.76
N CYS A 263 -6.12 -7.87 -3.55
CA CYS A 263 -5.31 -8.17 -2.37
C CYS A 263 -4.67 -9.56 -2.46
N LEU A 264 -5.38 -10.55 -3.02
CA LEU A 264 -4.93 -11.95 -3.12
C LEU A 264 -4.06 -12.26 -4.35
N ARG A 265 -3.62 -11.25 -5.12
CA ARG A 265 -2.68 -11.48 -6.23
C ARG A 265 -1.38 -12.10 -5.73
N LYS A 266 -0.95 -13.20 -6.38
CA LYS A 266 0.30 -13.90 -6.02
C LYS A 266 1.51 -13.02 -6.28
N ASP A 267 1.55 -12.40 -7.45
CA ASP A 267 2.55 -11.40 -7.79
C ASP A 267 2.32 -10.12 -6.97
N ARG A 268 3.24 -9.84 -6.04
CA ARG A 268 3.16 -8.68 -5.15
C ARG A 268 3.17 -7.34 -5.90
N ASP A 269 3.77 -7.26 -7.09
CA ASP A 269 3.83 -6.02 -7.88
C ASP A 269 2.49 -5.75 -8.61
N ARG A 270 1.65 -6.78 -8.76
CA ARG A 270 0.28 -6.69 -9.29
C ARG A 270 -0.79 -6.60 -8.19
N ARG A 271 -0.39 -6.73 -6.93
CA ARG A 271 -1.24 -6.58 -5.76
C ARG A 271 -1.51 -5.10 -5.49
N THR A 272 -2.54 -4.75 -4.72
CA THR A 272 -2.67 -3.40 -4.16
C THR A 272 -1.40 -3.03 -3.42
N GLN A 273 -0.88 -1.81 -3.60
CA GLN A 273 0.45 -1.44 -3.10
C GLN A 273 0.40 -0.79 -1.71
N HIS A 274 -0.68 -0.07 -1.39
CA HIS A 274 -0.84 0.63 -0.12
C HIS A 274 -2.15 0.27 0.55
N MET A 275 -2.14 0.14 1.87
CA MET A 275 -3.33 -0.17 2.65
C MET A 275 -4.31 1.01 2.70
N ASP A 276 -3.81 2.25 2.56
CA ASP A 276 -4.66 3.44 2.45
C ASP A 276 -5.60 3.39 1.24
N ASP A 277 -5.12 2.87 0.09
CA ASP A 277 -5.96 2.69 -1.11
C ASP A 277 -7.10 1.70 -0.84
N VAL A 278 -6.80 0.62 -0.12
CA VAL A 278 -7.82 -0.38 0.29
C VAL A 278 -8.84 0.26 1.21
N LYS A 279 -8.38 0.98 2.25
CA LYS A 279 -9.25 1.69 3.21
C LYS A 279 -10.21 2.63 2.50
N LEU A 280 -9.68 3.50 1.63
CA LEU A 280 -10.48 4.50 0.92
C LEU A 280 -11.58 3.84 0.06
N THR A 281 -11.23 2.79 -0.68
CA THR A 281 -12.20 2.07 -1.52
C THR A 281 -13.27 1.37 -0.69
N LEU A 282 -12.94 0.86 0.51
CA LEU A 282 -13.90 0.27 1.43
C LEU A 282 -14.83 1.33 2.05
N GLU A 283 -14.31 2.54 2.33
CA GLU A 283 -15.09 3.67 2.82
C GLU A 283 -16.11 4.13 1.77
N GLU A 284 -15.69 4.29 0.51
CA GLU A 284 -16.57 4.61 -0.62
C GLU A 284 -17.68 3.57 -0.76
N LEU A 285 -17.35 2.28 -0.69
CA LEU A 285 -18.33 1.19 -0.79
C LEU A 285 -19.32 1.19 0.38
N ARG A 286 -18.88 1.51 1.60
CA ARG A 286 -19.76 1.67 2.76
C ARG A 286 -20.75 2.81 2.57
N ASP A 287 -20.27 3.96 2.09
CA ASP A 287 -21.08 5.16 1.91
C ASP A 287 -22.10 4.99 0.78
N ASP A 288 -21.75 4.30 -0.31
CA ASP A 288 -22.66 3.91 -1.38
C ASP A 288 -23.74 2.93 -0.90
N SER A 289 -23.36 1.99 -0.05
CA SER A 289 -24.28 1.02 0.56
C SER A 289 -25.27 1.69 1.51
N ALA A 290 -24.84 2.71 2.25
CA ALA A 290 -25.66 3.47 3.19
C ALA A 290 -26.61 4.45 2.48
N SER A 291 -26.20 5.03 1.34
CA SER A 291 -27.00 6.01 0.58
C SER A 291 -28.10 5.39 -0.26
N GLY A 292 -28.25 4.06 -0.26
CA GLY A 292 -29.30 3.36 -1.04
C GLY A 292 -29.12 3.44 -2.56
N LYS A 293 -28.00 3.95 -3.06
CA LYS A 293 -27.60 3.91 -4.47
C LYS A 293 -27.18 2.50 -4.87
N ARG A 294 -28.12 1.54 -4.79
CA ARG A 294 -27.99 0.29 -5.52
C ARG A 294 -27.92 0.65 -7.00
N SER A 295 -26.75 0.50 -7.58
CA SER A 295 -26.55 0.52 -9.02
C SER A 295 -27.56 -0.43 -9.66
N LEU A 296 -28.63 0.12 -10.23
CA LEU A 296 -29.46 -0.51 -11.26
C LEU A 296 -28.66 -0.54 -12.56
N ALA A 297 -27.60 -1.29 -12.58
CA ALA A 297 -26.83 -1.59 -13.77
C ALA A 297 -27.01 -3.06 -14.14
N SER A 298 -28.26 -3.48 -14.41
CA SER A 298 -28.57 -4.54 -15.37
C SER A 298 -30.10 -4.70 -15.48
N LYS A 299 -30.73 -4.00 -16.40
CA LYS A 299 -31.74 -4.53 -17.30
C LYS A 299 -32.17 -3.43 -18.27
N GLY A 300 -32.14 -3.82 -19.52
CA GLY A 300 -32.32 -3.03 -20.68
C GLY A 300 -33.65 -2.31 -20.87
N SER A 301 -33.55 -1.44 -21.82
CA SER A 301 -34.51 -1.01 -22.84
C SER A 301 -35.81 -0.34 -22.41
N ASP A 302 -35.96 0.81 -23.00
CA ASP A 302 -37.15 1.45 -23.57
C ASP A 302 -38.03 2.37 -22.71
N GLN A 303 -38.10 3.55 -23.31
CA GLN A 303 -39.16 4.57 -23.31
C GLN A 303 -38.97 5.82 -22.46
N ALA A 304 -38.63 6.90 -23.17
CA ALA A 304 -38.95 8.28 -22.80
C ALA A 304 -40.47 8.52 -22.80
N PRO A 305 -41.04 9.53 -22.14
CA PRO A 305 -40.89 10.89 -22.66
C PRO A 305 -40.74 12.03 -21.60
N ALA A 306 -40.37 13.15 -22.17
CA ALA A 306 -40.10 14.47 -21.64
C ALA A 306 -41.10 15.05 -20.62
N ARG A 307 -40.54 15.88 -19.70
CA ARG A 307 -41.08 17.24 -19.43
C ARG A 307 -40.12 18.07 -18.57
N ASP A 308 -40.01 19.32 -19.03
CA ASP A 308 -39.28 20.48 -18.57
C ASP A 308 -39.35 20.78 -17.06
N SER A 309 -38.22 21.28 -16.48
CA SER A 309 -38.13 22.62 -15.88
C SER A 309 -36.75 22.91 -15.31
N ASP A 310 -36.16 23.99 -15.83
CA ASP A 310 -35.32 25.05 -15.26
C ASP A 310 -34.10 24.74 -14.36
N SER A 311 -32.96 24.94 -15.00
CA SER A 311 -31.82 25.83 -14.66
C SER A 311 -31.18 25.82 -13.28
N VAL A 312 -30.03 25.14 -13.20
CA VAL A 312 -28.82 25.74 -12.62
C VAL A 312 -27.62 25.32 -13.49
N LYS A 313 -26.98 26.28 -14.14
CA LYS A 313 -25.78 26.10 -14.96
C LYS A 313 -24.59 25.75 -14.07
N THR A 314 -24.29 24.46 -13.90
CA THR A 314 -22.97 23.99 -13.53
C THR A 314 -22.19 23.71 -14.81
N ALA A 315 -21.03 24.34 -14.95
CA ALA A 315 -20.17 24.25 -16.10
C ALA A 315 -19.83 22.78 -16.43
N LYS A 316 -20.20 22.34 -17.62
CA LYS A 316 -19.85 21.05 -18.19
C LYS A 316 -18.34 20.96 -18.32
N PRO A 317 -17.67 19.87 -17.87
CA PRO A 317 -16.25 19.66 -18.18
C PRO A 317 -16.08 19.58 -19.70
N GLU A 318 -15.22 20.41 -20.27
CA GLU A 318 -14.87 20.37 -21.68
C GLU A 318 -14.32 18.99 -22.05
N GLU A 319 -14.92 18.38 -23.06
CA GLU A 319 -14.40 17.14 -23.66
C GLU A 319 -12.99 17.38 -24.23
N PRO A 320 -12.06 16.43 -24.07
CA PRO A 320 -10.71 16.57 -24.63
C PRO A 320 -10.78 16.67 -26.17
N PRO A 321 -9.91 17.47 -26.79
CA PRO A 321 -9.89 17.68 -28.24
C PRO A 321 -9.84 16.34 -29.01
N ALA A 322 -10.58 16.23 -30.11
CA ALA A 322 -10.72 15.04 -30.92
C ALA A 322 -9.37 14.40 -31.37
N LEU A 323 -8.31 15.20 -31.42
CA LEU A 323 -6.94 14.76 -31.72
C LEU A 323 -6.37 13.84 -30.62
N VAL A 324 -6.69 14.11 -29.36
CA VAL A 324 -6.25 13.33 -28.18
C VAL A 324 -6.93 11.98 -28.18
N ARG A 325 -8.23 11.93 -28.49
CA ARG A 325 -9.02 10.70 -28.60
C ARG A 325 -8.52 9.77 -29.71
N LYS A 326 -8.00 10.35 -30.80
CA LYS A 326 -7.46 9.62 -31.96
C LYS A 326 -6.05 9.08 -31.71
N LEU A 327 -5.21 9.79 -30.90
CA LEU A 327 -3.83 9.40 -30.60
C LEU A 327 -3.70 8.40 -29.44
N PHE A 328 -4.63 8.39 -28.48
CA PHE A 328 -4.43 7.69 -27.19
C PHE A 328 -5.42 6.56 -26.89
N GLY A 329 -6.48 6.34 -27.68
CA GLY A 329 -7.43 5.24 -27.51
C GLY A 329 -8.05 5.16 -26.10
N SER A 330 -9.03 4.31 -25.91
CA SER A 330 -9.79 4.14 -24.65
C SER A 330 -9.17 3.11 -23.69
N ALA A 331 -7.96 3.32 -23.13
CA ALA A 331 -7.38 2.34 -22.21
C ALA A 331 -6.65 2.97 -21.00
N GLY A 332 -7.13 2.68 -19.82
CA GLY A 332 -6.86 3.32 -18.54
C GLY A 332 -5.46 3.25 -17.92
N SER A 333 -4.43 2.64 -18.53
CA SER A 333 -3.04 2.65 -17.97
C SER A 333 -1.99 3.28 -18.88
N LYS A 334 -2.35 3.55 -20.13
CA LYS A 334 -1.46 4.14 -21.14
C LYS A 334 -1.12 5.61 -20.93
N PRO A 335 -2.02 6.50 -20.40
CA PRO A 335 -1.72 7.92 -20.24
C PRO A 335 -0.55 8.21 -19.29
N TYR A 336 -0.44 7.47 -18.19
CA TYR A 336 0.61 7.69 -17.20
C TYR A 336 2.00 7.32 -17.74
N ARG A 337 2.15 6.17 -18.41
CA ARG A 337 3.42 5.78 -19.05
C ARG A 337 3.86 6.76 -20.13
N LEU A 338 2.91 7.29 -20.91
CA LEU A 338 3.22 8.32 -21.91
C LEU A 338 3.65 9.63 -21.25
N TRP A 339 3.06 9.99 -20.13
CA TRP A 339 3.45 11.13 -19.31
C TRP A 339 4.87 10.98 -18.76
N GLU A 340 5.23 9.80 -18.21
CA GLU A 340 6.61 9.49 -17.78
C GLU A 340 7.61 9.62 -18.93
N ILE A 341 7.31 9.02 -20.08
CA ILE A 341 8.14 9.10 -21.28
C ILE A 341 8.31 10.55 -21.72
N LEU A 342 7.27 11.37 -21.62
CA LEU A 342 7.35 12.79 -21.97
C LEU A 342 8.33 13.54 -21.03
N HIS A 343 8.29 13.29 -19.71
CA HIS A 343 9.20 13.94 -18.76
C HIS A 343 10.65 13.49 -18.96
N ILE A 344 10.90 12.21 -19.23
CA ILE A 344 12.22 11.71 -19.60
C ILE A 344 12.73 12.39 -20.88
N LYS A 345 11.87 12.54 -21.89
CA LYS A 345 12.21 13.25 -23.14
C LYS A 345 12.50 14.73 -22.90
N ILE A 346 11.81 15.39 -21.96
CA ILE A 346 12.12 16.77 -21.55
C ILE A 346 13.53 16.86 -20.99
N CYS A 347 13.91 15.99 -20.07
CA CYS A 347 15.25 15.95 -19.49
C CYS A 347 16.33 15.73 -20.58
N LEU A 348 16.14 14.74 -21.47
CA LEU A 348 17.07 14.44 -22.55
C LEU A 348 17.23 15.62 -23.53
N ARG A 349 16.14 16.32 -23.86
CA ARG A 349 16.19 17.52 -24.72
C ARG A 349 16.95 18.67 -24.04
N CYS A 350 16.79 18.88 -22.73
CA CYS A 350 17.54 19.88 -21.99
C CYS A 350 19.05 19.59 -22.03
N VAL A 351 19.45 18.34 -21.82
CA VAL A 351 20.86 17.91 -21.90
C VAL A 351 21.42 18.15 -23.30
N LEU A 352 20.67 17.76 -24.32
CA LEU A 352 21.05 17.98 -25.73
C LEU A 352 21.21 19.48 -26.06
N LEU A 353 20.27 20.31 -25.58
CA LEU A 353 20.31 21.75 -25.83
C LEU A 353 21.51 22.41 -25.13
N VAL A 354 21.83 22.01 -23.89
CA VAL A 354 23.03 22.48 -23.18
C VAL A 354 24.30 22.07 -23.90
N TYR A 355 24.38 20.83 -24.42
CA TYR A 355 25.51 20.37 -25.21
C TYR A 355 25.68 21.19 -26.50
N LEU A 356 24.61 21.44 -27.22
CA LEU A 356 24.64 22.26 -28.45
C LEU A 356 25.03 23.70 -28.13
N ALA A 357 24.56 24.29 -27.04
CA ALA A 357 24.94 25.62 -26.60
C ALA A 357 26.43 25.70 -26.21
N TRP A 358 26.96 24.64 -25.57
CA TRP A 358 28.39 24.54 -25.26
C TRP A 358 29.23 24.44 -26.52
N ARG A 359 28.84 23.65 -27.51
CA ARG A 359 29.51 23.58 -28.83
C ARG A 359 29.47 24.93 -29.54
N PHE A 360 28.33 25.61 -29.52
CA PHE A 360 28.15 26.94 -30.08
C PHE A 360 29.11 27.95 -29.47
N LYS A 361 29.16 28.02 -28.12
CA LYS A 361 30.10 28.91 -27.38
C LYS A 361 31.55 28.70 -27.80
N ASN A 362 31.95 27.46 -28.09
CA ASN A 362 33.35 27.14 -28.46
C ASN A 362 33.70 27.48 -29.93
N VAL A 363 32.68 27.65 -30.76
CA VAL A 363 32.84 28.01 -32.18
C VAL A 363 32.79 29.51 -32.42
N THR A 364 32.03 30.23 -31.58
CA THR A 364 31.83 31.68 -31.67
C THR A 364 32.49 32.40 -30.53
N SER A 365 33.46 33.27 -30.83
CA SER A 365 34.11 34.13 -29.84
C SER A 365 33.28 35.40 -29.63
N GLY A 366 32.57 35.52 -28.49
CA GLY A 366 31.82 36.73 -28.15
C GLY A 366 31.12 36.64 -26.80
N THR A 367 30.95 37.78 -26.15
CA THR A 367 30.24 37.88 -24.84
C THR A 367 28.76 37.37 -24.93
N TRP A 368 28.12 37.57 -26.06
CA TRP A 368 26.73 37.13 -26.33
C TRP A 368 26.60 35.61 -26.38
N SER A 369 27.55 34.89 -26.97
CA SER A 369 27.53 33.42 -27.00
C SER A 369 27.68 32.81 -25.60
N LEU A 370 28.49 33.45 -24.76
CA LEU A 370 28.66 33.08 -23.35
C LEU A 370 27.37 33.34 -22.55
N ALA A 371 26.74 34.50 -22.73
CA ALA A 371 25.49 34.85 -22.07
C ALA A 371 24.35 33.88 -22.46
N LEU A 372 24.24 33.55 -23.74
CA LEU A 372 23.26 32.61 -24.27
C LEU A 372 23.48 31.18 -23.72
N PHE A 373 24.75 30.76 -23.64
CA PHE A 373 25.10 29.47 -23.03
C PHE A 373 24.65 29.39 -21.56
N PHE A 374 24.96 30.41 -20.75
CA PHE A 374 24.56 30.41 -19.35
C PHE A 374 23.04 30.50 -19.18
N ALA A 375 22.33 31.25 -20.03
CA ALA A 375 20.87 31.31 -20.01
C ALA A 375 20.23 29.93 -20.31
N ILE A 376 20.73 29.23 -21.32
CA ILE A 376 20.26 27.86 -21.67
C ILE A 376 20.60 26.87 -20.57
N LEU A 377 21.81 26.93 -20.01
CA LEU A 377 22.26 26.10 -18.90
C LEU A 377 21.34 26.30 -17.68
N PHE A 378 21.04 27.53 -17.30
CA PHE A 378 20.18 27.85 -16.17
C PHE A 378 18.74 27.36 -16.38
N CYS A 379 18.11 27.75 -17.50
CA CYS A 379 16.73 27.34 -17.80
C CYS A 379 16.61 25.83 -17.97
N GLY A 380 17.57 25.20 -18.64
CA GLY A 380 17.59 23.74 -18.87
C GLY A 380 17.75 22.94 -17.58
N THR A 381 18.64 23.40 -16.69
CA THR A 381 18.89 22.74 -15.40
C THR A 381 17.65 22.80 -14.49
N ILE A 382 17.06 23.97 -14.36
CA ILE A 382 15.83 24.14 -13.56
C ILE A 382 14.70 23.29 -14.12
N GLN A 383 14.47 23.33 -15.43
CA GLN A 383 13.42 22.54 -16.06
C GLN A 383 13.65 21.02 -15.87
N SER A 384 14.89 20.56 -15.96
CA SER A 384 15.26 19.14 -15.75
C SER A 384 15.06 18.72 -14.29
N ILE A 385 15.44 19.56 -13.32
CA ILE A 385 15.22 19.30 -11.87
C ILE A 385 13.72 19.20 -11.59
N MET A 386 12.91 20.14 -12.09
CA MET A 386 11.46 20.12 -11.88
C MET A 386 10.81 18.90 -12.54
N ALA A 387 11.25 18.49 -13.73
CA ALA A 387 10.77 17.28 -14.38
C ALA A 387 11.16 16.01 -13.61
N ALA A 388 12.39 15.96 -13.07
CA ALA A 388 12.86 14.85 -12.25
C ALA A 388 12.10 14.75 -10.91
N VAL A 389 11.82 15.88 -10.26
CA VAL A 389 11.00 15.93 -9.03
C VAL A 389 9.58 15.39 -9.31
N LEU A 390 8.98 15.74 -10.44
CA LEU A 390 7.66 15.21 -10.81
C LEU A 390 7.70 13.70 -11.12
N LEU A 391 8.75 13.22 -11.78
CA LEU A 391 8.94 11.77 -12.01
C LEU A 391 9.10 11.03 -10.68
N PHE A 392 9.88 11.60 -9.75
CA PHE A 392 10.06 11.04 -8.41
C PHE A 392 8.76 11.09 -7.60
N ALA A 393 8.05 12.21 -7.61
CA ALA A 393 6.73 12.34 -6.98
C ALA A 393 5.72 11.31 -7.53
N GLY A 394 5.74 11.07 -8.83
CA GLY A 394 4.90 10.07 -9.49
C GLY A 394 5.22 8.62 -9.08
N SER A 395 6.45 8.35 -8.64
CA SER A 395 6.85 7.04 -8.13
C SER A 395 6.49 6.83 -6.65
N MET A 396 6.22 7.90 -5.90
CA MET A 396 5.89 7.84 -4.47
C MET A 396 4.38 7.80 -4.23
N ASP A 397 3.65 8.85 -4.65
CA ASP A 397 2.21 8.97 -4.40
C ASP A 397 1.53 9.89 -5.42
N ARG A 398 0.28 9.55 -5.81
CA ARG A 398 -0.52 10.32 -6.77
C ARG A 398 -1.03 11.66 -6.21
N GLU A 399 -1.35 11.74 -4.92
CA GLU A 399 -1.76 13.00 -4.29
C GLU A 399 -0.59 13.96 -4.19
N PHE A 400 0.56 13.46 -3.78
CA PHE A 400 1.81 14.22 -3.76
C PHE A 400 2.15 14.71 -5.18
N LEU A 401 2.05 13.84 -6.19
CA LEU A 401 2.22 14.23 -7.59
C LEU A 401 1.25 15.33 -8.02
N ARG A 402 -0.05 15.24 -7.66
CA ARG A 402 -1.06 16.27 -7.97
C ARG A 402 -0.74 17.61 -7.34
N SER A 403 -0.28 17.60 -6.09
CA SER A 403 0.13 18.80 -5.35
C SER A 403 1.34 19.47 -6.03
N GLU A 404 2.40 18.70 -6.26
CA GLU A 404 3.63 19.20 -6.87
C GLU A 404 3.44 19.59 -8.36
N ALA A 405 2.67 18.83 -9.11
CA ALA A 405 2.35 19.15 -10.50
C ALA A 405 1.61 20.49 -10.63
N ARG A 406 0.69 20.82 -9.70
CA ARG A 406 0.03 22.14 -9.70
C ARG A 406 1.01 23.28 -9.46
N LYS A 407 1.97 23.09 -8.54
CA LYS A 407 2.99 24.12 -8.23
C LYS A 407 3.96 24.32 -9.39
N PHE A 408 4.41 23.23 -10.01
CA PHE A 408 5.44 23.27 -11.05
C PHE A 408 4.91 23.47 -12.47
N ALA A 409 3.63 23.21 -12.75
CA ALA A 409 3.06 23.33 -14.09
C ALA A 409 3.30 24.71 -14.75
N PRO A 410 3.06 25.86 -14.10
CA PRO A 410 3.30 27.18 -14.71
C PRO A 410 4.78 27.40 -14.99
N TRP A 411 5.66 27.04 -14.08
CA TRP A 411 7.10 27.19 -14.21
C TRP A 411 7.70 26.29 -15.29
N LEU A 412 7.28 25.03 -15.37
CA LEU A 412 7.72 24.12 -16.43
C LEU A 412 7.32 24.61 -17.83
N ARG A 413 6.16 25.27 -17.95
CA ARG A 413 5.74 25.92 -19.21
C ARG A 413 6.63 27.14 -19.50
N ALA A 414 6.84 28.02 -18.51
CA ALA A 414 7.66 29.20 -18.67
C ALA A 414 9.10 28.86 -19.07
N PHE A 415 9.75 27.91 -18.38
CA PHE A 415 11.10 27.49 -18.71
C PHE A 415 11.16 26.71 -20.03
N GLY A 416 10.12 25.95 -20.39
CA GLY A 416 10.02 25.31 -21.70
C GLY A 416 9.96 26.31 -22.85
N LEU A 417 9.15 27.35 -22.71
CA LEU A 417 9.06 28.44 -23.69
C LEU A 417 10.37 29.24 -23.77
N ALA A 418 10.98 29.55 -22.62
CA ALA A 418 12.27 30.23 -22.59
C ALA A 418 13.37 29.43 -23.31
N ASN A 419 13.48 28.12 -23.03
CA ASN A 419 14.42 27.24 -23.70
C ASN A 419 14.16 27.15 -25.22
N GLY A 420 12.90 27.11 -25.64
CA GLY A 420 12.53 27.17 -27.05
C GLY A 420 12.96 28.45 -27.73
N ALA A 421 12.72 29.61 -27.11
CA ALA A 421 13.09 30.92 -27.63
C ALA A 421 14.63 31.07 -27.69
N LEU A 422 15.36 30.64 -26.64
CA LEU A 422 16.82 30.66 -26.63
C LEU A 422 17.42 29.76 -27.71
N ALA A 423 16.84 28.58 -27.96
CA ALA A 423 17.27 27.70 -29.04
C ALA A 423 17.06 28.34 -30.41
N ILE A 424 15.92 28.99 -30.64
CA ILE A 424 15.65 29.73 -31.90
C ILE A 424 16.63 30.88 -32.06
N SER A 425 16.90 31.65 -31.00
CA SER A 425 17.92 32.73 -31.04
C SER A 425 19.30 32.21 -31.38
N MET A 426 19.69 31.07 -30.85
CA MET A 426 20.96 30.41 -31.18
C MET A 426 20.97 29.96 -32.64
N ALA A 427 19.87 29.43 -33.18
CA ALA A 427 19.74 29.02 -34.56
C ALA A 427 19.87 30.18 -35.56
N VAL A 428 19.20 31.31 -35.25
CA VAL A 428 19.29 32.52 -36.07
C VAL A 428 20.73 33.00 -36.20
N TRP A 429 21.47 33.00 -35.09
CA TRP A 429 22.85 33.45 -35.04
C TRP A 429 23.83 32.50 -35.75
N MET A 430 23.50 31.21 -35.84
CA MET A 430 24.30 30.21 -36.56
C MET A 430 24.00 30.15 -38.05
N ALA A 431 22.93 30.80 -38.52
CA ALA A 431 22.46 30.67 -39.89
C ALA A 431 23.48 31.12 -40.95
N GLU A 432 24.34 32.11 -40.63
CA GLU A 432 25.33 32.65 -41.54
C GLU A 432 26.53 31.71 -41.79
N GLY A 433 26.80 30.74 -40.92
CA GLY A 433 27.94 29.83 -41.09
C GLY A 433 27.62 28.32 -41.11
N HIS A 434 26.49 27.92 -40.59
CA HIS A 434 26.14 26.51 -40.40
C HIS A 434 24.62 26.26 -40.63
N THR A 435 24.12 26.46 -41.81
CA THR A 435 22.70 26.45 -42.16
C THR A 435 21.94 25.19 -41.77
N ILE A 436 22.53 23.99 -41.97
CA ILE A 436 21.88 22.72 -41.62
C ILE A 436 21.75 22.58 -40.09
N LEU A 437 22.79 22.90 -39.32
CA LEU A 437 22.78 22.81 -37.85
C LEU A 437 21.82 23.85 -37.27
N ALA A 438 21.80 25.06 -37.83
CA ALA A 438 20.85 26.11 -37.46
C ALA A 438 19.40 25.67 -37.67
N ALA A 439 19.08 25.04 -38.82
CA ALA A 439 17.75 24.50 -39.09
C ALA A 439 17.33 23.41 -38.08
N LEU A 440 18.23 22.49 -37.72
CA LEU A 440 17.99 21.45 -36.73
C LEU A 440 17.73 22.03 -35.30
N ILE A 441 18.50 23.05 -34.91
CA ILE A 441 18.34 23.73 -33.60
C ILE A 441 17.02 24.54 -33.59
N ALA A 442 16.67 25.21 -34.67
CA ALA A 442 15.40 25.92 -34.80
C ALA A 442 14.21 24.95 -34.72
N PHE A 443 14.29 23.82 -35.39
CA PHE A 443 13.28 22.76 -35.29
C PHE A 443 13.14 22.22 -33.85
N LEU A 444 14.27 21.99 -33.17
CA LEU A 444 14.28 21.56 -31.75
C LEU A 444 13.62 22.61 -30.86
N GLY A 445 13.92 23.91 -31.06
CA GLY A 445 13.33 25.00 -30.32
C GLY A 445 11.81 25.08 -30.50
N ILE A 446 11.33 24.99 -31.73
CA ILE A 446 9.90 24.96 -32.04
C ILE A 446 9.24 23.73 -31.39
N ALA A 447 9.85 22.55 -31.48
CA ALA A 447 9.32 21.32 -30.88
C ALA A 447 9.24 21.42 -29.35
N ILE A 448 10.18 22.09 -28.69
CA ILE A 448 10.16 22.36 -27.25
C ILE A 448 8.98 23.30 -26.90
N GLY A 449 8.82 24.39 -27.63
CA GLY A 449 7.73 25.35 -27.45
C GLY A 449 6.36 24.72 -27.65
N VAL A 450 6.15 23.99 -28.74
CA VAL A 450 4.90 23.25 -29.00
C VAL A 450 4.62 22.24 -27.89
N THR A 451 5.64 21.48 -27.45
CA THR A 451 5.46 20.53 -26.34
C THR A 451 5.02 21.24 -25.05
N ALA A 452 5.60 22.38 -24.73
CA ALA A 452 5.27 23.14 -23.52
C ALA A 452 3.85 23.73 -23.55
N LEU A 453 3.39 24.20 -24.72
CA LEU A 453 2.10 24.85 -24.88
C LEU A 453 0.92 23.88 -25.06
N THR A 454 1.13 22.79 -25.80
CA THR A 454 0.01 21.94 -26.22
C THR A 454 0.07 20.55 -25.60
N LEU A 455 1.16 19.84 -25.79
CA LEU A 455 1.23 18.42 -25.42
C LEU A 455 1.28 18.22 -23.91
N LYS A 456 2.09 19.01 -23.20
CA LYS A 456 2.26 18.87 -21.75
C LYS A 456 0.98 19.16 -20.96
N PRO A 457 0.21 20.25 -21.17
CA PRO A 457 -1.04 20.50 -20.44
C PRO A 457 -2.08 19.40 -20.64
N VAL A 458 -2.12 18.83 -21.87
CA VAL A 458 -3.05 17.75 -22.20
C VAL A 458 -2.64 16.45 -21.52
N MET A 459 -1.35 16.14 -21.53
CA MET A 459 -0.82 14.94 -20.89
C MET A 459 -0.91 15.01 -19.35
N ASP A 460 -0.63 16.18 -18.76
CA ASP A 460 -0.79 16.41 -17.33
C ASP A 460 -2.26 16.21 -16.90
N ARG A 461 -3.24 16.73 -17.67
CA ARG A 461 -4.67 16.49 -17.41
C ARG A 461 -5.01 15.00 -17.50
N ALA A 462 -4.63 14.33 -18.59
CA ALA A 462 -4.96 12.93 -18.81
C ALA A 462 -4.30 11.98 -17.79
N ALA A 463 -3.05 12.22 -17.39
CA ALA A 463 -2.31 11.34 -16.52
C ALA A 463 -2.57 11.57 -15.02
N ILE A 464 -2.81 12.84 -14.63
CA ILE A 464 -2.84 13.27 -13.22
C ILE A 464 -4.28 13.50 -12.75
N TYR A 465 -5.16 14.04 -13.61
CA TYR A 465 -6.50 14.50 -13.23
C TYR A 465 -7.66 13.64 -13.76
N ASP A 466 -7.51 12.94 -14.91
CA ASP A 466 -8.59 12.14 -15.52
C ASP A 466 -8.59 10.65 -15.10
N SER A 467 -7.80 10.25 -14.10
CA SER A 467 -7.78 8.87 -13.62
C SER A 467 -8.95 8.48 -12.70
N ASN A 468 -10.03 9.27 -12.70
CA ASN A 468 -11.28 8.99 -11.97
C ASN A 468 -12.39 8.45 -12.91
N ARG A 469 -12.03 7.62 -13.90
CA ARG A 469 -13.01 6.79 -14.63
C ARG A 469 -12.57 5.34 -14.68
#